data_beb7f922bd9d8b6604081842779ad2f1
#
_entry.id   beb7f922bd9d8b6604081842779ad2f1
#
_cell.length_a   1.000
_cell.length_b   1.000
_cell.length_c   1.000
_cell.angle_alpha   90.00
_cell.angle_beta   90.00
_cell.angle_gamma   90.00
#
_symmetry.space_group_name_H-M   'P 1'
#
loop_
_entity.id
_entity.type
_entity.pdbx_description
1 polymer ?
#
loop_
_entity_poly.entity_id
_entity_poly.type
_entity_poly.pdbx_seq_one_letter_code
_entity_poly.pdbx_strand_id
1 'polypeptide(L)' 'MNKLQEIEAAILTALLELGPSTARQVEMHPGVALACREAKIKARHRLEMMMLAGKVKSDRAYQGALFWS' A
#
# COMPACT_ATOMS: atom_id res chain seq x y z
N MET A 1 -4.00 -9.54 15.95
CA MET A 1 -3.58 -8.46 15.03
C MET A 1 -4.81 -7.61 14.73
N ASN A 2 -4.70 -6.27 14.81
CA ASN A 2 -5.83 -5.42 14.48
C ASN A 2 -5.94 -5.22 12.96
N LYS A 3 -7.06 -4.62 12.51
CA LYS A 3 -7.31 -4.45 11.08
C LYS A 3 -6.27 -3.56 10.39
N LEU A 4 -5.75 -2.55 11.09
CA LEU A 4 -4.71 -1.68 10.53
C LEU A 4 -3.42 -2.45 10.29
N GLN A 5 -3.03 -3.31 11.23
CA GLN A 5 -1.84 -4.14 11.07
C GLN A 5 -2.01 -5.13 9.93
N GLU A 6 -3.21 -5.68 9.75
CA GLU A 6 -3.49 -6.57 8.64
C GLU A 6 -3.35 -5.87 7.30
N ILE A 7 -3.85 -4.63 7.19
CA ILE A 7 -3.69 -3.84 5.97
C ILE A 7 -2.21 -3.56 5.71
N GLU A 8 -1.48 -3.14 6.72
CA GLU A 8 -0.05 -2.87 6.58
C GLU A 8 0.72 -4.11 6.13
N ALA A 9 0.43 -5.26 6.73
CA ALA A 9 1.08 -6.51 6.34
C ALA A 9 0.75 -6.88 4.89
N ALA A 10 -0.51 -6.71 4.49
CA ALA A 10 -0.93 -6.98 3.12
C ALA A 10 -0.23 -6.04 2.12
N ILE A 11 -0.10 -4.76 2.46
CA ILE A 11 0.57 -3.78 1.61
C ILE A 11 2.05 -4.14 1.47
N LEU A 12 2.72 -4.45 2.57
CA LEU A 12 4.14 -4.83 2.53
C LEU A 12 4.36 -6.08 1.69
N THR A 13 3.47 -7.07 1.82
CA THR A 13 3.54 -8.28 1.02
C THR A 13 3.35 -7.95 -0.47
N ALA A 14 2.38 -7.10 -0.79
CA ALA A 14 2.12 -6.70 -2.17
C ALA A 14 3.32 -5.99 -2.78
N LEU A 15 3.93 -5.06 -2.04
CA LEU A 15 5.11 -4.34 -2.51
C LEU A 15 6.31 -5.27 -2.69
N LEU A 16 6.43 -6.28 -1.83
CA LEU A 16 7.49 -7.26 -1.96
C LEU A 16 7.32 -8.10 -3.22
N GLU A 17 6.08 -8.49 -3.53
CA GLU A 17 5.77 -9.29 -4.70
C GLU A 17 5.86 -8.49 -6.00
N LEU A 18 5.32 -7.27 -6.01
CA LEU A 18 5.21 -6.45 -7.21
C LEU A 18 6.42 -5.56 -7.47
N GLY A 19 7.20 -5.27 -6.43
CA GLY A 19 8.23 -4.25 -6.49
C GLY A 19 7.60 -2.86 -6.42
N PRO A 20 8.34 -1.80 -6.81
CA PRO A 20 7.78 -0.45 -6.79
C PRO A 20 6.49 -0.38 -7.61
N SER A 21 5.42 0.09 -7.00
CA SER A 21 4.07 0.03 -7.56
C SER A 21 3.30 1.30 -7.29
N THR A 22 2.38 1.65 -8.20
CA THR A 22 1.46 2.76 -7.96
C THR A 22 0.44 2.36 -6.88
N ALA A 23 -0.20 3.36 -6.29
CA ALA A 23 -1.26 3.10 -5.31
C ALA A 23 -2.36 2.22 -5.91
N ARG A 24 -2.70 2.44 -7.19
CA ARG A 24 -3.70 1.64 -7.87
C ARG A 24 -3.30 0.17 -7.96
N GLN A 25 -2.05 -0.11 -8.31
CA GLN A 25 -1.55 -1.48 -8.39
C GLN A 25 -1.60 -2.16 -7.03
N VAL A 26 -1.24 -1.44 -5.97
CA VAL A 26 -1.33 -1.96 -4.61
C VAL A 26 -2.78 -2.24 -4.23
N GLU A 27 -3.69 -1.31 -4.54
CA GLU A 27 -5.12 -1.49 -4.26
C GLU A 27 -5.70 -2.71 -4.95
N MET A 28 -5.23 -3.04 -6.14
CA MET A 28 -5.72 -4.17 -6.93
C MET A 28 -5.15 -5.50 -6.48
N HIS A 29 -4.13 -5.52 -5.65
CA HIS A 29 -3.59 -6.76 -5.10
C HIS A 29 -4.67 -7.45 -4.25
N PRO A 30 -4.96 -8.74 -4.48
CA PRO A 30 -6.08 -9.41 -3.80
C PRO A 30 -6.04 -9.32 -2.27
N GLY A 31 -4.87 -9.51 -1.68
CA GLY A 31 -4.71 -9.43 -0.23
C GLY A 31 -4.98 -8.03 0.31
N VAL A 32 -4.49 -7.01 -0.39
CA VAL A 32 -4.72 -5.61 -0.01
C VAL A 32 -6.20 -5.25 -0.19
N ALA A 33 -6.78 -5.63 -1.32
CA ALA A 33 -8.19 -5.34 -1.60
C ALA A 33 -9.11 -5.93 -0.52
N LEU A 34 -8.85 -7.18 -0.12
CA LEU A 34 -9.65 -7.83 0.91
C LEU A 34 -9.49 -7.14 2.26
N ALA A 35 -8.26 -6.90 2.70
CA ALA A 35 -7.99 -6.26 3.99
C ALA A 35 -8.59 -4.86 4.06
N CYS A 36 -8.45 -4.08 2.99
CA CYS A 36 -9.00 -2.72 2.96
C CYS A 36 -10.52 -2.73 2.97
N ARG A 37 -11.14 -3.66 2.27
CA ARG A 37 -12.61 -3.79 2.25
C ARG A 37 -13.15 -4.14 3.63
N GLU A 38 -12.53 -5.07 4.31
CA GLU A 38 -12.97 -5.48 5.66
C GLU A 38 -12.82 -4.35 6.67
N ALA A 39 -11.75 -3.58 6.58
CA ALA A 39 -11.48 -2.47 7.49
C ALA A 39 -12.16 -1.17 7.08
N LYS A 40 -12.70 -1.09 5.85
CA LYS A 40 -13.28 0.13 5.27
C LYS A 40 -12.30 1.28 5.22
N ILE A 41 -11.05 0.98 4.92
CA ILE A 41 -9.96 1.95 4.82
C ILE A 41 -9.37 1.84 3.41
N LYS A 42 -9.09 2.98 2.80
CA LYS A 42 -8.49 3.01 1.47
C LYS A 42 -6.99 2.74 1.54
N ALA A 43 -6.49 1.92 0.62
CA ALA A 43 -5.07 1.59 0.57
C ALA A 43 -4.20 2.83 0.42
N ARG A 44 -4.61 3.80 -0.39
CA ARG A 44 -3.86 5.04 -0.59
C ARG A 44 -3.65 5.78 0.73
N HIS A 45 -4.71 5.89 1.52
CA HIS A 45 -4.61 6.54 2.82
C HIS A 45 -3.62 5.81 3.73
N ARG A 46 -3.69 4.48 3.74
CA ARG A 46 -2.79 3.69 4.59
C ARG A 46 -1.34 3.79 4.11
N LEU A 47 -1.12 3.84 2.78
CA LEU A 47 0.21 4.06 2.24
C LEU A 47 0.82 5.38 2.70
N GLU A 48 0.03 6.45 2.69
CA GLU A 48 0.49 7.75 3.17
C GLU A 48 0.88 7.70 4.65
N MET A 49 0.06 7.06 5.47
CA MET A 49 0.35 6.92 6.88
C MET A 49 1.60 6.07 7.13
N MET A 50 1.78 5.02 6.35
CA MET A 50 2.97 4.18 6.46
C MET A 50 4.22 4.93 6.02
N MET A 51 4.10 5.79 5.02
CA MET A 51 5.21 6.65 4.58
C MET A 51 5.62 7.61 5.69
N LEU A 52 4.66 8.26 6.34
CA LEU A 52 4.93 9.16 7.44
C LEU A 52 5.60 8.43 8.62
N ALA A 53 5.27 7.15 8.80
CA ALA A 53 5.88 6.32 9.84
C ALA A 53 7.22 5.72 9.42
N GLY A 54 7.67 5.97 8.20
CA GLY A 54 8.94 5.45 7.69
C GLY A 54 8.90 3.99 7.26
N LYS A 55 7.72 3.40 7.14
CA LYS A 55 7.57 1.98 6.78
C LYS A 55 7.61 1.72 5.29
N VAL A 56 7.24 2.70 4.48
CA VAL A 56 7.32 2.64 3.03
C VAL A 56 7.89 3.93 2.50
N LYS A 57 8.37 3.90 1.27
CA LYS A 57 8.89 5.09 0.58
C LYS A 57 8.03 5.37 -0.62
N SER A 58 7.98 6.64 -1.01
CA SER A 58 7.33 7.03 -2.25
C SER A 58 8.32 7.79 -3.12
N ASP A 59 8.22 7.59 -4.43
CA ASP A 59 9.10 8.23 -5.38
C ASP A 59 8.32 8.52 -6.66
N ARG A 60 8.61 9.67 -7.29
CA ARG A 60 7.99 10.02 -8.56
C ARG A 60 8.74 9.39 -9.71
N ALA A 61 8.00 8.69 -10.54
CA ALA A 61 8.57 8.13 -11.74
C ALA A 61 8.66 9.18 -12.84
N TYR A 62 9.25 8.78 -13.94
CA TYR A 62 9.54 9.61 -15.09
C TYR A 62 8.34 10.44 -15.58
N GLN A 63 7.14 9.92 -15.54
CA GLN A 63 5.96 10.63 -16.03
C GLN A 63 5.10 11.24 -14.91
N GLY A 64 5.67 11.44 -13.75
CA GLY A 64 4.95 12.01 -12.63
C GLY A 64 4.09 11.06 -11.84
N ALA A 65 4.04 9.79 -12.22
CA ALA A 65 3.33 8.77 -11.44
C ALA A 65 4.08 8.52 -10.13
N LEU A 66 3.35 8.38 -9.03
CA LEU A 66 3.93 8.12 -7.73
C LEU A 66 4.02 6.62 -7.49
N PHE A 67 5.23 6.12 -7.22
CA PHE A 67 5.47 4.72 -6.92
C PHE A 67 5.81 4.54 -5.46
N TRP A 68 5.29 3.48 -4.88
CA TRP A 68 5.52 3.11 -3.47
C TRP A 68 6.41 1.87 -3.41
N SER A 69 7.28 1.84 -2.41
CA SER A 69 8.17 0.70 -2.20
C SER A 69 8.54 0.54 -0.73
#